data_abc1e98e1e3ca41fafbfc7476aba1d18
#
_entry.id   abc1e98e1e3ca41fafbfc7476aba1d18
#
_cell.length_a   1.000
_cell.length_b   1.000
_cell.length_c   1.000
_cell.angle_alpha   90.00
_cell.angle_beta   90.00
_cell.angle_gamma   90.00
#
_symmetry.space_group_name_H-M   'P 1'
#
loop_
_entity.id
_entity.type
_entity.pdbx_description
1 polymer ?
#
loop_
_entity_poly.entity_id
_entity_poly.type
_entity_poly.pdbx_seq_one_letter_code
_entity_poly.pdbx_strand_id
1 'polypeptide(L)'
;MTGPTALPPPLFAETVPVTTAEEMYQAVTSRAAQQDAVIMAAAVADYRPTEIAAEKQKKKDGDAVIPLTRTKDILAYLGQHKPEGQFLCGFSMETEHMLENSRAKLEKKHLDMICANNLKVDGAGFGTDTNVVTLIRKHSEQELPLQSKEW
;
A
#
# COMPACT_ATOMS: atom_id res chain seq x y z
N MET A 1 11.39 2.27 -2.03
CA MET A 1 10.98 3.45 -1.23
C MET A 1 10.37 2.95 0.05
N THR A 2 10.63 3.62 1.16
CA THR A 2 10.13 3.19 2.48
C THR A 2 9.68 4.39 3.31
N GLY A 3 8.55 4.24 4.00
CA GLY A 3 8.16 5.15 5.07
C GLY A 3 9.03 4.98 6.32
N PRO A 4 8.77 5.72 7.40
CA PRO A 4 9.49 5.59 8.65
C PRO A 4 9.39 4.14 9.18
N THR A 5 10.54 3.55 9.51
CA THR A 5 10.64 2.18 10.02
C THR A 5 11.84 2.05 10.94
N ALA A 6 11.76 1.13 11.90
CA ALA A 6 12.88 0.74 12.74
C ALA A 6 13.73 -0.39 12.12
N LEU A 7 13.29 -0.96 11.00
CA LEU A 7 14.02 -2.03 10.32
C LEU A 7 15.24 -1.46 9.58
N PRO A 8 16.37 -2.16 9.54
CA PRO A 8 17.53 -1.78 8.75
C PRO A 8 17.17 -1.80 7.25
N PRO A 9 17.81 -0.95 6.43
CA PRO A 9 17.66 -1.01 4.98
C PRO A 9 18.03 -2.40 4.45
N PRO A 10 17.33 -2.91 3.42
CA PRO A 10 17.71 -4.18 2.80
C PRO A 10 19.08 -4.06 2.15
N LEU A 11 19.88 -5.14 2.28
CA LEU A 11 21.21 -5.22 1.64
C LEU A 11 21.06 -5.24 0.11
N PHE A 12 22.03 -4.64 -0.58
CA PHE A 12 22.11 -4.61 -2.05
C PHE A 12 20.93 -3.94 -2.77
N ALA A 13 20.15 -3.13 -2.06
CA ALA A 13 19.05 -2.37 -2.65
C ALA A 13 19.19 -0.87 -2.35
N GLU A 14 18.88 -0.04 -3.34
CA GLU A 14 18.75 1.40 -3.13
C GLU A 14 17.52 1.68 -2.27
N THR A 15 17.71 2.36 -1.15
CA THR A 15 16.60 2.77 -0.26
C THR A 15 16.35 4.26 -0.39
N VAL A 16 15.11 4.61 -0.73
CA VAL A 16 14.64 6.00 -0.79
C VAL A 16 13.67 6.24 0.38
N PRO A 17 14.10 6.93 1.44
CA PRO A 17 13.23 7.24 2.57
C PRO A 17 12.23 8.33 2.20
N VAL A 18 10.99 8.19 2.65
CA VAL A 18 9.90 9.17 2.50
C VAL A 18 9.08 9.20 3.79
N THR A 19 8.46 10.34 4.09
CA THR A 19 7.68 10.51 5.33
C THR A 19 6.19 10.67 5.04
N THR A 20 5.85 11.34 3.94
CA THR A 20 4.47 11.67 3.59
C THR A 20 3.98 10.88 2.38
N ALA A 21 2.65 10.77 2.24
CA ALA A 21 2.03 10.18 1.06
C ALA A 21 2.39 10.94 -0.23
N GLU A 22 2.57 12.26 -0.16
CA GLU A 22 2.98 13.07 -1.31
C GLU A 22 4.43 12.80 -1.71
N GLU A 23 5.35 12.70 -0.75
CA GLU A 23 6.74 12.31 -1.03
C GLU A 23 6.80 10.89 -1.62
N MET A 24 6.02 9.94 -1.11
CA MET A 24 5.93 8.60 -1.68
C MET A 24 5.42 8.66 -3.12
N TYR A 25 4.36 9.43 -3.38
CA TYR A 25 3.84 9.61 -4.73
C TYR A 25 4.90 10.13 -5.69
N GLN A 26 5.62 11.20 -5.33
CA GLN A 26 6.67 11.79 -6.16
C GLN A 26 7.85 10.82 -6.38
N ALA A 27 8.29 10.16 -5.31
CA ALA A 27 9.40 9.22 -5.37
C ALA A 27 9.10 8.02 -6.27
N VAL A 28 7.87 7.49 -6.21
CA VAL A 28 7.43 6.35 -7.01
C VAL A 28 7.22 6.76 -8.47
N THR A 29 6.42 7.80 -8.73
CA THR A 29 6.03 8.16 -10.10
C THR A 29 7.21 8.65 -10.95
N SER A 30 8.21 9.30 -10.34
CA SER A 30 9.42 9.73 -11.04
C SER A 30 10.35 8.59 -11.47
N ARG A 31 10.19 7.39 -10.92
CA ARG A 31 11.06 6.23 -11.18
C ARG A 31 10.34 5.05 -11.84
N ALA A 32 9.02 4.99 -11.72
CA ALA A 32 8.25 3.83 -12.13
C ALA A 32 8.44 3.45 -13.59
N ALA A 33 8.49 4.41 -14.51
CA ALA A 33 8.64 4.16 -15.94
C ALA A 33 9.95 3.45 -16.34
N GLN A 34 10.94 3.41 -15.45
CA GLN A 34 12.25 2.77 -15.67
C GLN A 34 12.35 1.38 -15.03
N GLN A 35 11.25 0.88 -14.45
CA GLN A 35 11.23 -0.39 -13.73
C GLN A 35 10.47 -1.44 -14.52
N ASP A 36 10.95 -2.67 -14.53
CA ASP A 36 10.26 -3.83 -15.13
C ASP A 36 9.07 -4.28 -14.27
N ALA A 37 9.19 -4.11 -12.94
CA ALA A 37 8.15 -4.46 -11.99
C ALA A 37 8.05 -3.43 -10.86
N VAL A 38 6.81 -3.12 -10.45
CA VAL A 38 6.52 -2.29 -9.29
C VAL A 38 5.61 -3.05 -8.32
N ILE A 39 6.05 -3.17 -7.07
CA ILE A 39 5.29 -3.83 -6.00
C ILE A 39 4.98 -2.80 -4.92
N MET A 40 3.71 -2.51 -4.71
CA MET A 40 3.23 -1.53 -3.75
C MET A 40 2.64 -2.22 -2.53
N ALA A 41 3.49 -2.43 -1.51
CA ALA A 41 3.09 -3.06 -0.24
C ALA A 41 2.87 -2.03 0.90
N ALA A 42 3.27 -0.78 0.70
CA ALA A 42 3.12 0.25 1.73
C ALA A 42 1.65 0.61 1.99
N ALA A 43 1.27 0.69 3.25
CA ALA A 43 -0.05 1.15 3.68
C ALA A 43 -0.12 2.69 3.69
N VAL A 44 -0.21 3.28 2.50
CA VAL A 44 -0.34 4.74 2.35
C VAL A 44 -1.75 5.17 2.74
N ALA A 45 -1.85 6.16 3.64
CA ALA A 45 -3.14 6.65 4.11
C ALA A 45 -3.92 7.36 2.98
N ASP A 46 -5.22 7.06 2.86
CA ASP A 46 -6.12 7.67 1.87
C ASP A 46 -6.46 9.13 2.19
N TYR A 47 -6.26 9.56 3.42
CA TYR A 47 -6.57 10.90 3.90
C TYR A 47 -5.42 11.47 4.72
N ARG A 48 -5.27 12.78 4.65
CA ARG A 48 -4.36 13.56 5.49
C ARG A 48 -5.06 14.81 6.02
N PRO A 49 -4.59 15.41 7.12
CA PRO A 49 -5.05 16.73 7.53
C PRO A 49 -4.91 17.74 6.37
N THR A 50 -5.93 18.56 6.17
CA THR A 50 -5.91 19.61 5.13
C THR A 50 -4.82 20.63 5.43
N GLU A 51 -4.66 20.96 6.70
CA GLU A 51 -3.67 21.92 7.18
C GLU A 51 -2.78 21.27 8.25
N ILE A 52 -1.51 21.62 8.21
CA ILE A 52 -0.53 21.25 9.25
C ILE A 52 -0.21 22.52 10.02
N ALA A 53 -0.54 22.54 11.31
CA ALA A 53 -0.22 23.68 12.16
C ALA A 53 1.29 23.77 12.38
N ALA A 54 1.87 24.95 12.14
CA ALA A 54 3.29 25.22 12.40
C ALA A 54 3.60 25.23 13.91
N GLU A 55 2.61 25.56 14.73
CA GLU A 55 2.74 25.67 16.18
C GLU A 55 1.77 24.76 16.92
N LYS A 56 2.13 24.42 18.14
CA LYS A 56 1.26 23.63 19.03
C LYS A 56 -0.10 24.31 19.21
N GLN A 57 -1.17 23.65 18.78
CA GLN A 57 -2.53 24.12 19.02
C GLN A 57 -2.87 24.02 20.49
N LYS A 58 -3.25 25.15 21.08
CA LYS A 58 -3.74 25.18 22.46
C LYS A 58 -5.11 24.54 22.56
N LYS A 59 -5.34 23.86 23.69
CA LYS A 59 -6.65 23.30 24.04
C LYS A 59 -7.70 24.40 24.08
N LYS A 60 -8.81 24.19 23.41
CA LYS A 60 -9.99 25.05 23.42
C LYS A 60 -11.12 24.30 24.12
N ASP A 61 -12.08 25.05 24.69
CA ASP A 61 -13.29 24.44 25.21
C ASP A 61 -14.18 23.95 24.08
N GLY A 62 -14.79 22.76 24.28
CA GLY A 62 -15.64 22.11 23.28
C GLY A 62 -14.93 21.09 22.39
N ASP A 63 -15.66 20.55 21.44
CA ASP A 63 -15.19 19.55 20.50
C ASP A 63 -14.22 20.14 19.46
N ALA A 64 -13.23 19.35 19.05
CA ALA A 64 -12.29 19.71 18.00
C ALA A 64 -12.59 18.89 16.74
N VAL A 65 -12.52 19.54 15.56
CA VAL A 65 -12.67 18.91 14.25
C VAL A 65 -11.36 19.06 13.49
N ILE A 66 -10.87 17.97 12.92
CA ILE A 66 -9.72 17.96 12.01
C ILE A 66 -10.24 17.76 10.59
N PRO A 67 -10.22 18.78 9.73
CA PRO A 67 -10.60 18.60 8.33
C PRO A 67 -9.56 17.75 7.61
N LEU A 68 -10.04 16.74 6.87
CA LEU A 68 -9.21 15.82 6.10
C LEU A 68 -9.38 16.06 4.60
N THR A 69 -8.30 15.90 3.84
CA THR A 69 -8.30 15.87 2.39
C THR A 69 -7.75 14.55 1.89
N ARG A 70 -8.19 14.12 0.69
CA ARG A 70 -7.69 12.89 0.07
C ARG A 70 -6.23 13.02 -0.34
N THR A 71 -5.48 11.95 -0.18
CA THR A 71 -4.16 11.77 -0.78
C THR A 71 -4.29 11.26 -2.22
N LYS A 72 -3.20 11.30 -2.97
CA LYS A 72 -3.14 10.75 -4.33
C LYS A 72 -3.09 9.22 -4.27
N ASP A 73 -3.90 8.55 -5.08
CA ASP A 73 -3.87 7.09 -5.23
C ASP A 73 -2.71 6.70 -6.15
N ILE A 74 -1.57 6.36 -5.55
CA ILE A 74 -0.34 6.03 -6.26
C ILE A 74 -0.56 4.82 -7.17
N LEU A 75 -1.20 3.78 -6.65
CA LEU A 75 -1.40 2.53 -7.38
C LEU A 75 -2.34 2.71 -8.58
N ALA A 76 -3.41 3.50 -8.43
CA ALA A 76 -4.29 3.84 -9.55
C ALA A 76 -3.58 4.68 -10.61
N TYR A 77 -2.74 5.64 -10.19
CA TYR A 77 -1.92 6.41 -11.12
C TYR A 77 -0.97 5.52 -11.93
N LEU A 78 -0.26 4.62 -11.26
CA LEU A 78 0.66 3.68 -11.92
C LEU A 78 -0.06 2.80 -12.94
N GLY A 79 -1.20 2.23 -12.59
CA GLY A 79 -1.96 1.37 -13.49
C GLY A 79 -2.46 2.08 -14.75
N GLN A 80 -2.70 3.40 -14.67
CA GLN A 80 -3.10 4.22 -15.82
C GLN A 80 -1.92 4.64 -16.72
N HIS A 81 -0.69 4.65 -16.18
CA HIS A 81 0.49 5.21 -16.84
C HIS A 81 1.63 4.21 -17.02
N LYS A 82 1.45 2.94 -16.60
CA LYS A 82 2.52 1.95 -16.72
C LYS A 82 2.89 1.69 -18.19
N PRO A 83 4.19 1.56 -18.50
CA PRO A 83 4.65 1.11 -19.81
C PRO A 83 4.13 -0.31 -20.14
N GLU A 84 4.04 -0.60 -21.43
CA GLU A 84 3.77 -1.96 -21.89
C GLU A 84 4.83 -2.95 -21.37
N GLY A 85 4.39 -4.10 -20.88
CA GLY A 85 5.27 -5.12 -20.31
C GLY A 85 5.65 -4.91 -18.84
N GLN A 86 5.39 -3.74 -18.24
CA GLN A 86 5.66 -3.52 -16.83
C GLN A 86 4.67 -4.30 -15.96
N PHE A 87 5.20 -5.04 -14.98
CA PHE A 87 4.41 -5.76 -13.98
C PHE A 87 4.06 -4.85 -12.79
N LEU A 88 2.77 -4.75 -12.46
CA LEU A 88 2.28 -3.95 -11.33
C LEU A 88 1.53 -4.81 -10.34
N CYS A 89 2.04 -4.86 -9.10
CA CYS A 89 1.43 -5.59 -7.99
C CYS A 89 1.03 -4.63 -6.86
N GLY A 90 -0.18 -4.82 -6.34
CA GLY A 90 -0.68 -4.14 -5.15
C GLY A 90 -0.96 -5.11 -4.01
N PHE A 91 -1.22 -4.54 -2.84
CA PHE A 91 -1.69 -5.27 -1.68
C PHE A 91 -3.09 -4.79 -1.30
N SER A 92 -3.91 -5.71 -0.83
CA SER A 92 -5.20 -5.39 -0.22
C SER A 92 -5.34 -6.09 1.12
N MET A 93 -6.12 -5.46 1.97
CA MET A 93 -6.46 -5.97 3.28
C MET A 93 -7.94 -5.71 3.49
N GLU A 94 -8.69 -6.80 3.54
CA GLU A 94 -10.14 -6.76 3.62
C GLU A 94 -10.60 -7.66 4.77
N THR A 95 -11.61 -7.20 5.46
CA THR A 95 -12.26 -7.97 6.53
C THR A 95 -13.48 -8.73 6.05
N GLU A 96 -14.12 -8.26 4.97
CA GLU A 96 -15.32 -8.85 4.38
C GLU A 96 -15.19 -8.88 2.86
N HIS A 97 -15.76 -9.90 2.22
CA HIS A 97 -15.75 -10.05 0.76
C HIS A 97 -14.36 -9.87 0.13
N MET A 98 -13.32 -10.41 0.81
CA MET A 98 -11.92 -10.17 0.46
C MET A 98 -11.61 -10.42 -1.02
N LEU A 99 -12.04 -11.55 -1.57
CA LEU A 99 -11.76 -11.92 -2.96
C LEU A 99 -12.47 -10.98 -3.94
N GLU A 100 -13.75 -10.69 -3.70
CA GLU A 100 -14.56 -9.81 -4.55
C GLU A 100 -14.00 -8.38 -4.56
N ASN A 101 -13.75 -7.81 -3.38
CA ASN A 101 -13.18 -6.47 -3.24
C ASN A 101 -11.78 -6.36 -3.86
N SER A 102 -10.95 -7.39 -3.67
CA SER A 102 -9.60 -7.42 -4.23
C SER A 102 -9.62 -7.54 -5.76
N ARG A 103 -10.52 -8.35 -6.35
CA ARG A 103 -10.73 -8.41 -7.80
C ARG A 103 -11.19 -7.08 -8.37
N ALA A 104 -12.17 -6.44 -7.73
CA ALA A 104 -12.62 -5.11 -8.15
C ALA A 104 -11.49 -4.08 -8.12
N LYS A 105 -10.60 -4.12 -7.11
CA LYS A 105 -9.40 -3.26 -7.06
C LYS A 105 -8.40 -3.58 -8.16
N LEU A 106 -8.15 -4.87 -8.43
CA LEU A 106 -7.26 -5.31 -9.50
C LEU A 106 -7.70 -4.76 -10.85
N GLU A 107 -8.97 -4.89 -11.18
CA GLU A 107 -9.53 -4.39 -12.44
C GLU A 107 -9.54 -2.86 -12.49
N LYS A 108 -10.09 -2.21 -11.46
CA LYS A 108 -10.22 -0.74 -11.39
C LYS A 108 -8.88 -0.02 -11.49
N LYS A 109 -7.82 -0.60 -10.92
CA LYS A 109 -6.48 0.00 -10.90
C LYS A 109 -5.53 -0.58 -11.94
N HIS A 110 -6.02 -1.42 -12.86
CA HIS A 110 -5.25 -2.05 -13.95
C HIS A 110 -3.98 -2.77 -13.45
N LEU A 111 -4.12 -3.56 -12.38
CA LEU A 111 -3.03 -4.33 -11.80
C LEU A 111 -2.86 -5.67 -12.53
N ASP A 112 -1.64 -6.20 -12.52
CA ASP A 112 -1.34 -7.56 -12.99
C ASP A 112 -1.56 -8.58 -11.87
N MET A 113 -1.34 -8.15 -10.63
CA MET A 113 -1.56 -8.98 -9.44
C MET A 113 -1.98 -8.13 -8.24
N ILE A 114 -2.76 -8.72 -7.35
CA ILE A 114 -3.01 -8.20 -6.01
C ILE A 114 -2.80 -9.30 -4.99
N CYS A 115 -2.05 -8.98 -3.94
CA CYS A 115 -1.84 -9.83 -2.78
C CYS A 115 -2.88 -9.48 -1.72
N ALA A 116 -3.87 -10.34 -1.52
CA ALA A 116 -4.93 -10.13 -0.55
C ALA A 116 -4.59 -10.79 0.79
N ASN A 117 -4.46 -9.98 1.84
CA ASN A 117 -4.23 -10.46 3.20
C ASN A 117 -5.55 -10.86 3.86
N ASN A 118 -5.62 -12.09 4.38
CA ASN A 118 -6.77 -12.57 5.13
C ASN A 118 -6.60 -12.29 6.63
N LEU A 119 -7.29 -11.27 7.13
CA LEU A 119 -7.22 -10.87 8.55
C LEU A 119 -8.06 -11.76 9.48
N LYS A 120 -8.87 -12.68 8.94
CA LYS A 120 -9.75 -13.56 9.75
C LYS A 120 -9.07 -14.84 10.20
N VAL A 121 -7.84 -15.09 9.73
CA VAL A 121 -7.08 -16.30 10.09
C VAL A 121 -6.23 -16.00 11.32
N ASP A 122 -6.35 -16.85 12.33
CA ASP A 122 -5.50 -16.76 13.52
C ASP A 122 -4.03 -16.89 13.13
N GLY A 123 -3.20 -15.99 13.65
CA GLY A 123 -1.77 -15.92 13.31
C GLY A 123 -1.47 -15.18 12.01
N ALA A 124 -2.47 -14.64 11.30
CA ALA A 124 -2.27 -13.78 10.13
C ALA A 124 -2.58 -12.30 10.47
N GLY A 125 -1.92 -11.38 9.78
CA GLY A 125 -2.21 -9.95 9.89
C GLY A 125 -1.13 -9.12 10.55
N PHE A 126 -1.53 -8.05 11.23
CA PHE A 126 -0.60 -7.13 11.89
C PHE A 126 -0.03 -7.69 13.18
N GLY A 127 1.24 -7.35 13.47
CA GLY A 127 1.89 -7.70 14.75
C GLY A 127 2.22 -9.19 14.92
N THR A 128 2.06 -10.00 13.87
CA THR A 128 2.45 -11.41 13.83
C THR A 128 3.59 -11.62 12.85
N ASP A 129 4.39 -12.66 13.05
CA ASP A 129 5.50 -13.01 12.15
C ASP A 129 5.04 -13.90 10.97
N THR A 130 3.76 -14.28 10.95
CA THR A 130 3.15 -15.14 9.94
C THR A 130 2.03 -14.41 9.18
N ASN A 131 1.69 -14.92 8.00
CA ASN A 131 0.59 -14.40 7.20
C ASN A 131 -0.04 -15.48 6.32
N VAL A 132 -1.31 -15.26 5.93
CA VAL A 132 -2.01 -15.99 4.88
C VAL A 132 -2.35 -14.99 3.78
N VAL A 133 -1.89 -15.27 2.59
CA VAL A 133 -2.04 -14.38 1.43
C VAL A 133 -2.68 -15.14 0.28
N THR A 134 -3.66 -14.52 -0.36
CA THR A 134 -4.19 -14.99 -1.64
C THR A 134 -3.63 -14.13 -2.77
N LEU A 135 -2.93 -14.75 -3.70
CA LEU A 135 -2.44 -14.12 -4.93
C LEU A 135 -3.56 -14.11 -5.95
N ILE A 136 -4.02 -12.95 -6.36
CA ILE A 136 -5.12 -12.79 -7.32
C ILE A 136 -4.56 -12.13 -8.58
N ARG A 137 -4.77 -12.79 -9.73
CA ARG A 137 -4.49 -12.30 -11.08
C ARG A 137 -5.77 -12.26 -11.90
N LYS A 138 -5.71 -11.71 -13.08
CA LYS A 138 -6.88 -11.57 -13.97
C LYS A 138 -7.68 -12.85 -14.16
N HIS A 139 -7.01 -14.00 -14.30
CA HIS A 139 -7.64 -15.28 -14.62
C HIS A 139 -7.29 -16.40 -13.64
N SER A 140 -6.66 -16.10 -12.53
CA SER A 140 -6.29 -17.10 -11.54
C SER A 140 -6.25 -16.52 -10.14
N GLU A 141 -6.43 -17.38 -9.17
CA GLU A 141 -6.20 -17.10 -7.75
C GLU A 141 -5.50 -18.29 -7.12
N GLN A 142 -4.66 -18.00 -6.14
CA GLN A 142 -3.91 -19.00 -5.41
C GLN A 142 -3.80 -18.56 -3.95
N GLU A 143 -4.40 -19.30 -3.05
CA GLU A 143 -4.17 -19.10 -1.62
C GLU A 143 -2.86 -19.79 -1.22
N LEU A 144 -2.01 -19.05 -0.53
CA LEU A 144 -0.80 -19.57 0.08
C LEU A 144 -1.11 -20.00 1.51
N PRO A 145 -0.53 -21.13 1.98
CA PRO A 145 -0.71 -21.55 3.36
C PRO A 145 -0.12 -20.54 4.34
N LEU A 146 -0.45 -20.66 5.62
CA LEU A 146 0.17 -19.85 6.67
C LEU A 146 1.69 -20.03 6.64
N GLN A 147 2.40 -18.93 6.43
CA GLN A 147 3.85 -18.91 6.30
C GLN A 147 4.46 -17.74 7.06
N SER A 148 5.76 -17.82 7.35
CA SER A 148 6.53 -16.70 7.87
C SER A 148 6.55 -15.53 6.87
N LYS A 149 6.60 -14.31 7.36
CA LYS A 149 6.77 -13.10 6.53
C LYS A 149 8.18 -12.93 5.97
N GLU A 150 9.11 -13.76 6.38
CA GLU A 150 10.48 -13.79 5.85
C GLU A 150 10.61 -14.65 4.57
N TRP A 151 9.52 -15.20 4.09
CA TRP A 151 9.44 -16.06 2.90
C TRP A 151 9.30 -15.28 1.63
#